data_4dd90e4f48546b0201bb068ff16a8a1d
#
_entry.id   4dd90e4f48546b0201bb068ff16a8a1d
#
_cell.length_a   1.000
_cell.length_b   1.000
_cell.length_c   1.000
_cell.angle_alpha   90.00
_cell.angle_beta   90.00
_cell.angle_gamma   90.00
#
_symmetry.space_group_name_H-M   'P 1'
#
loop_
_entity.id
_entity.type
_entity.pdbx_description
1 polymer ?
#
loop_
_entity_poly.entity_id
_entity_poly.type
_entity_poly.pdbx_seq_one_letter_code
_entity_poly.pdbx_strand_id
1 'polypeptide(L)'
;MTHGMFRKKIRFMSHGLYCLFCWTLIFLPLGCGLSDHEGDDPVIVIGSKRLSCDALKKELEFIGGGMPVPVKHAREIKTRLIEQIIGYYLIIEYGKQNNISISEKEFQRNLKEIKREYSEDAFRKVLLQGYVDRVLWEHRLRNQLLVGKVIKQVLEKIASPSYEEIQVYFQKNRNEFRSPERLRFRQIVCKSKREAENLRNRIRAGEDMGKLAEKYSIAPEAEAHGEVGWVARGDLDKSMEDALFLLQSGKISPIIKTSFGYHLFEVMSRRPAGVKGLPEVIHEIESLLIRQKHEVFYKKWLKKLRSDFKVKVNQDMLNKLELS
;
A
#
# COMPACT_ATOMS: atom_id res chain seq x y z
N MET A 1 16.33 17.72 -13.55
CA MET A 1 16.21 16.23 -13.48
C MET A 1 16.16 15.69 -12.04
N THR A 2 15.66 16.45 -11.05
CA THR A 2 15.67 16.09 -9.62
C THR A 2 14.28 15.98 -8.98
N HIS A 3 13.21 16.23 -9.73
CA HIS A 3 11.81 16.21 -9.20
C HIS A 3 11.15 14.82 -9.15
N GLY A 4 11.73 13.83 -9.78
CA GLY A 4 11.16 12.46 -9.89
C GLY A 4 11.55 11.49 -8.76
N MET A 5 12.63 11.77 -8.03
CA MET A 5 13.17 10.84 -7.02
C MET A 5 12.51 10.94 -5.64
N PHE A 6 11.84 12.04 -5.36
CA PHE A 6 11.21 12.29 -4.06
C PHE A 6 9.91 11.50 -3.83
N ARG A 7 9.24 11.08 -4.92
CA ARG A 7 7.95 10.37 -4.87
C ARG A 7 8.02 8.90 -4.47
N LYS A 8 9.19 8.27 -4.46
CA LYS A 8 9.30 6.79 -4.36
C LYS A 8 9.75 6.23 -3.00
N LYS A 9 10.16 7.03 -2.02
CA LYS A 9 10.93 6.48 -0.89
C LYS A 9 10.43 6.71 0.53
N ILE A 10 9.25 7.26 0.75
CA ILE A 10 8.66 7.20 2.08
C ILE A 10 7.63 6.06 2.12
N ARG A 11 8.11 4.86 1.84
CA ARG A 11 7.39 3.63 2.18
C ARG A 11 7.81 3.25 3.58
N PHE A 12 7.03 3.63 4.57
CA PHE A 12 7.14 3.09 5.90
C PHE A 12 6.91 1.58 5.85
N MET A 13 7.97 0.82 6.06
CA MET A 13 7.90 -0.61 6.32
C MET A 13 7.34 -0.85 7.70
N SER A 14 6.03 -1.06 7.80
CA SER A 14 5.47 -1.88 8.86
C SER A 14 4.53 -2.87 8.21
N HIS A 15 4.91 -4.12 8.26
CA HIS A 15 4.10 -5.23 7.79
C HIS A 15 2.78 -5.27 8.57
N GLY A 16 1.70 -5.06 7.85
CA GLY A 16 0.34 -5.38 8.27
C GLY A 16 -0.30 -4.37 9.22
N LEU A 17 -0.95 -3.39 8.74
CA LEU A 17 -2.16 -2.71 9.24
C LEU A 17 -2.36 -1.26 8.75
N TYR A 18 -1.60 -0.78 7.79
CA TYR A 18 -1.64 0.64 7.38
C TYR A 18 -2.14 0.84 5.94
N CYS A 19 -3.24 0.18 5.58
CA CYS A 19 -3.87 0.43 4.28
C CYS A 19 -4.84 1.64 4.26
N LEU A 20 -4.92 2.43 5.36
CA LEU A 20 -5.84 3.58 5.44
C LEU A 20 -5.17 4.95 5.58
N PHE A 21 -3.83 5.01 5.68
CA PHE A 21 -3.11 6.30 5.79
C PHE A 21 -1.82 6.29 4.99
N CYS A 22 -1.92 6.15 3.66
CA CYS A 22 -0.80 6.44 2.77
C CYS A 22 -0.78 7.96 2.52
N TRP A 23 -0.07 8.69 3.36
CA TRP A 23 0.13 10.13 3.21
C TRP A 23 1.48 10.42 2.58
N THR A 24 1.45 10.82 1.34
CA THR A 24 2.59 11.49 0.69
C THR A 24 2.66 12.93 1.18
N LEU A 25 3.74 13.26 1.90
CA LEU A 25 4.13 14.65 2.18
C LEU A 25 4.45 15.36 0.86
N ILE A 26 3.53 16.20 0.38
CA ILE A 26 3.81 17.20 -0.66
C ILE A 26 3.83 18.56 0.01
N PHE A 27 4.97 19.22 -0.10
CA PHE A 27 5.24 20.56 0.43
C PHE A 27 4.63 21.64 -0.44
N LEU A 28 3.94 22.60 0.18
CA LEU A 28 3.76 23.95 -0.34
C LEU A 28 3.73 24.98 0.81
N PRO A 29 4.14 26.22 0.53
CA PRO A 29 4.64 27.14 1.54
C PRO A 29 3.58 28.05 2.14
N LEU A 30 3.71 28.40 3.41
CA LEU A 30 3.56 29.77 3.91
C LEU A 30 3.74 29.79 5.43
N GLY A 31 4.66 30.66 5.85
CA GLY A 31 4.99 30.87 7.24
C GLY A 31 3.95 31.72 7.97
N CYS A 32 4.01 31.62 9.24
CA CYS A 32 3.92 32.59 10.31
C CYS A 32 3.36 31.96 11.57
N GLY A 33 3.93 32.36 12.69
CA GLY A 33 3.75 31.90 14.05
C GLY A 33 2.33 31.56 14.48
N LEU A 34 2.21 30.44 15.18
CA LEU A 34 1.05 30.09 15.95
C LEU A 34 1.01 30.95 17.22
N SER A 35 0.44 32.15 17.11
CA SER A 35 -0.23 32.77 18.24
C SER A 35 -1.69 32.27 18.19
N ASP A 36 -2.12 31.51 19.21
CA ASP A 36 -3.54 31.35 19.48
C ASP A 36 -4.10 32.76 19.73
N HIS A 37 -4.66 33.37 18.69
CA HIS A 37 -5.40 34.61 18.85
C HIS A 37 -6.68 34.28 19.62
N GLU A 38 -6.73 34.65 20.88
CA GLU A 38 -7.93 34.75 21.72
C GLU A 38 -8.87 35.82 21.12
N GLY A 39 -9.58 35.53 20.06
CA GLY A 39 -10.45 36.52 19.44
C GLY A 39 -11.46 35.98 18.44
N ASP A 40 -11.15 34.87 17.79
CA ASP A 40 -12.06 34.30 16.80
C ASP A 40 -12.87 33.13 17.38
N ASP A 41 -14.22 33.21 17.20
CA ASP A 41 -15.09 32.11 17.56
C ASP A 41 -14.64 30.81 16.86
N PRO A 42 -14.50 29.72 17.61
CA PRO A 42 -14.02 28.46 17.04
C PRO A 42 -15.02 27.88 16.06
N VAL A 43 -14.53 27.49 14.88
CA VAL A 43 -15.34 26.75 13.88
C VAL A 43 -15.61 25.33 14.34
N ILE A 44 -14.61 24.71 15.01
CA ILE A 44 -14.73 23.34 15.52
C ILE A 44 -14.19 23.33 16.97
N VAL A 45 -14.95 22.69 17.88
CA VAL A 45 -14.52 22.41 19.25
C VAL A 45 -14.55 20.90 19.48
N ILE A 46 -13.45 20.34 19.97
CA ILE A 46 -13.27 18.91 20.24
C ILE A 46 -12.62 18.77 21.60
N GLY A 47 -13.38 18.45 22.63
CA GLY A 47 -12.88 18.43 24.01
C GLY A 47 -12.22 19.76 24.39
N SER A 48 -10.91 19.73 24.70
CA SER A 48 -10.12 20.93 25.00
C SER A 48 -9.62 21.68 23.76
N LYS A 49 -9.64 21.06 22.58
CA LYS A 49 -9.11 21.66 21.34
C LYS A 49 -10.16 22.58 20.70
N ARG A 50 -9.75 23.79 20.39
CA ARG A 50 -10.52 24.80 19.66
C ARG A 50 -9.80 25.10 18.35
N LEU A 51 -10.52 25.03 17.24
CA LEU A 51 -10.00 25.34 15.90
C LEU A 51 -10.71 26.59 15.37
N SER A 52 -9.97 27.66 15.16
CA SER A 52 -10.43 28.84 14.44
C SER A 52 -10.53 28.56 12.94
N CYS A 53 -11.13 29.49 12.17
CA CYS A 53 -11.15 29.40 10.70
C CYS A 53 -9.75 29.26 10.10
N ASP A 54 -8.81 30.04 10.57
CA ASP A 54 -7.42 30.04 10.06
C ASP A 54 -6.69 28.74 10.44
N ALA A 55 -6.87 28.25 11.67
CA ALA A 55 -6.29 26.98 12.07
C ALA A 55 -6.85 25.81 11.24
N LEU A 56 -8.17 25.80 11.00
CA LEU A 56 -8.80 24.78 10.17
C LEU A 56 -8.34 24.86 8.71
N LYS A 57 -8.20 26.06 8.15
CA LYS A 57 -7.68 26.27 6.80
C LYS A 57 -6.27 25.70 6.64
N LYS A 58 -5.36 26.01 7.58
CA LYS A 58 -4.00 25.46 7.62
C LYS A 58 -3.98 23.92 7.72
N GLU A 59 -4.89 23.33 8.48
CA GLU A 59 -5.01 21.88 8.56
C GLU A 59 -5.55 21.29 7.24
N LEU A 60 -6.53 21.92 6.60
CA LEU A 60 -7.08 21.49 5.31
C LEU A 60 -6.04 21.59 4.19
N GLU A 61 -5.26 22.67 4.14
CA GLU A 61 -4.17 22.85 3.18
C GLU A 61 -3.08 21.79 3.37
N PHE A 62 -2.73 21.54 4.61
CA PHE A 62 -1.75 20.49 4.94
C PHE A 62 -2.21 19.11 4.53
N ILE A 63 -3.47 18.76 4.84
CA ILE A 63 -4.08 17.45 4.51
C ILE A 63 -4.35 17.33 3.02
N GLY A 64 -4.82 18.38 2.38
CA GLY A 64 -5.10 18.41 0.94
C GLY A 64 -3.84 18.36 0.07
N GLY A 65 -2.64 18.58 0.63
CA GLY A 65 -1.37 18.51 -0.10
C GLY A 65 -1.24 19.57 -1.19
N GLY A 66 -2.01 20.68 -1.10
CA GLY A 66 -1.99 21.74 -2.11
C GLY A 66 -2.45 21.30 -3.51
N MET A 67 -3.07 20.15 -3.65
CA MET A 67 -3.63 19.73 -4.92
C MET A 67 -4.92 20.51 -5.22
N PRO A 68 -5.06 21.07 -6.44
CA PRO A 68 -6.29 21.71 -6.83
C PRO A 68 -7.44 20.70 -6.76
N VAL A 69 -8.44 21.02 -5.96
CA VAL A 69 -9.62 20.16 -5.79
C VAL A 69 -10.57 20.44 -6.98
N PRO A 70 -10.97 19.40 -7.75
CA PRO A 70 -11.93 19.60 -8.83
C PRO A 70 -13.20 20.22 -8.28
N VAL A 71 -13.67 21.34 -8.84
CA VAL A 71 -14.85 22.10 -8.39
C VAL A 71 -16.09 21.21 -8.20
N LYS A 72 -16.27 20.22 -9.07
CA LYS A 72 -17.39 19.27 -9.05
C LYS A 72 -17.48 18.43 -7.76
N HIS A 73 -16.34 18.20 -7.07
CA HIS A 73 -16.27 17.36 -5.87
C HIS A 73 -15.74 18.11 -4.64
N ALA A 74 -15.53 19.42 -4.77
CA ALA A 74 -14.91 20.23 -3.71
C ALA A 74 -15.64 20.12 -2.37
N ARG A 75 -16.99 20.15 -2.38
CA ARG A 75 -17.79 20.04 -1.16
C ARG A 75 -17.66 18.68 -0.47
N GLU A 76 -17.68 17.60 -1.25
CA GLU A 76 -17.54 16.23 -0.73
C GLU A 76 -16.16 16.00 -0.15
N ILE A 77 -15.12 16.44 -0.87
CA ILE A 77 -13.73 16.35 -0.44
C ILE A 77 -13.52 17.16 0.83
N LYS A 78 -14.01 18.41 0.89
CA LYS A 78 -13.97 19.27 2.08
C LYS A 78 -14.60 18.58 3.28
N THR A 79 -15.81 18.04 3.13
CA THR A 79 -16.49 17.33 4.22
C THR A 79 -15.67 16.14 4.72
N ARG A 80 -15.09 15.35 3.82
CA ARG A 80 -14.25 14.19 4.16
C ARG A 80 -12.97 14.61 4.92
N LEU A 81 -12.31 15.69 4.46
CA LEU A 81 -11.11 16.22 5.12
C LEU A 81 -11.43 16.73 6.52
N ILE A 82 -12.56 17.40 6.70
CA ILE A 82 -13.01 17.90 8.01
C ILE A 82 -13.30 16.72 8.95
N GLU A 83 -13.96 15.68 8.51
CA GLU A 83 -14.19 14.48 9.32
C GLU A 83 -12.86 13.78 9.70
N GLN A 84 -11.87 13.80 8.83
CA GLN A 84 -10.52 13.31 9.15
C GLN A 84 -9.85 14.16 10.24
N ILE A 85 -9.94 15.50 10.13
CA ILE A 85 -9.40 16.42 11.14
C ILE A 85 -10.08 16.20 12.49
N ILE A 86 -11.40 16.09 12.51
CA ILE A 86 -12.16 15.79 13.73
C ILE A 86 -11.70 14.46 14.34
N GLY A 87 -11.62 13.40 13.52
CA GLY A 87 -11.14 12.09 13.96
C GLY A 87 -9.73 12.13 14.55
N TYR A 88 -8.83 12.86 13.90
CA TYR A 88 -7.45 13.04 14.36
C TYR A 88 -7.39 13.69 15.76
N TYR A 89 -8.11 14.81 15.97
CA TYR A 89 -8.10 15.49 17.25
C TYR A 89 -8.88 14.72 18.34
N LEU A 90 -9.94 13.97 17.99
CA LEU A 90 -10.61 13.07 18.90
C LEU A 90 -9.65 12.02 19.49
N ILE A 91 -8.78 11.45 18.63
CA ILE A 91 -7.80 10.45 19.06
C ILE A 91 -6.74 11.08 19.97
N ILE A 92 -6.31 12.32 19.67
CA ILE A 92 -5.38 13.07 20.53
C ILE A 92 -6.01 13.35 21.90
N GLU A 93 -7.24 13.83 21.95
CA GLU A 93 -7.96 14.10 23.21
C GLU A 93 -8.17 12.80 24.02
N TYR A 94 -8.50 11.69 23.34
CA TYR A 94 -8.56 10.38 23.99
C TYR A 94 -7.20 9.98 24.59
N GLY A 95 -6.12 10.20 23.84
CA GLY A 95 -4.76 9.95 24.33
C GLY A 95 -4.46 10.73 25.60
N LYS A 96 -4.75 12.04 25.61
CA LYS A 96 -4.59 12.88 26.80
C LYS A 96 -5.40 12.37 28.00
N GLN A 97 -6.68 12.08 27.80
CA GLN A 97 -7.58 11.60 28.84
C GLN A 97 -7.12 10.26 29.44
N ASN A 98 -6.47 9.42 28.65
CA ASN A 98 -5.99 8.10 29.07
C ASN A 98 -4.49 8.08 29.43
N ASN A 99 -3.86 9.25 29.62
CA ASN A 99 -2.44 9.41 29.93
C ASN A 99 -1.50 8.70 28.94
N ILE A 100 -1.90 8.61 27.66
CA ILE A 100 -1.07 8.07 26.58
C ILE A 100 -0.27 9.24 25.99
N SER A 101 1.04 9.13 26.02
CA SER A 101 1.95 10.14 25.48
C SER A 101 3.11 9.52 24.73
N ILE A 102 3.82 10.33 23.97
CA ILE A 102 5.08 9.96 23.31
C ILE A 102 6.23 10.44 24.19
N SER A 103 7.00 9.51 24.73
CA SER A 103 8.21 9.83 25.48
C SER A 103 9.28 10.40 24.57
N GLU A 104 10.21 11.18 25.14
CA GLU A 104 11.33 11.74 24.35
C GLU A 104 12.16 10.64 23.69
N LYS A 105 12.38 9.53 24.36
CA LYS A 105 13.10 8.35 23.81
C LYS A 105 12.38 7.78 22.57
N GLU A 106 11.06 7.65 22.63
CA GLU A 106 10.26 7.18 21.47
C GLU A 106 10.33 8.18 20.33
N PHE A 107 10.21 9.48 20.64
CA PHE A 107 10.30 10.53 19.64
C PHE A 107 11.65 10.52 18.92
N GLN A 108 12.76 10.55 19.67
CA GLN A 108 14.10 10.57 19.10
C GLN A 108 14.41 9.33 18.27
N ARG A 109 13.94 8.16 18.69
CA ARG A 109 14.06 6.94 17.89
C ARG A 109 13.37 7.08 16.53
N ASN A 110 12.12 7.56 16.50
CA ASN A 110 11.39 7.74 15.25
C ASN A 110 12.01 8.85 14.40
N LEU A 111 12.46 9.94 15.01
CA LEU A 111 13.15 11.02 14.32
C LEU A 111 14.44 10.53 13.66
N LYS A 112 15.21 9.69 14.35
CA LYS A 112 16.42 9.06 13.81
C LYS A 112 16.12 8.17 12.61
N GLU A 113 15.05 7.37 12.65
CA GLU A 113 14.63 6.54 11.52
C GLU A 113 14.22 7.40 10.30
N ILE A 114 13.47 8.48 10.52
CA ILE A 114 13.08 9.40 9.44
C ILE A 114 14.32 10.06 8.81
N LYS A 115 15.29 10.45 9.64
CA LYS A 115 16.53 11.11 9.19
C LYS A 115 17.55 10.14 8.60
N ARG A 116 17.38 8.83 8.75
CA ARG A 116 18.37 7.82 8.36
C ARG A 116 18.83 7.94 6.89
N GLU A 117 17.93 8.38 6.02
CA GLU A 117 18.20 8.53 4.58
C GLU A 117 18.64 9.94 4.19
N TYR A 118 18.78 10.87 5.17
CA TYR A 118 19.13 12.27 4.93
C TYR A 118 20.34 12.66 5.78
N SER A 119 21.27 13.44 5.21
CA SER A 119 22.20 14.21 6.03
C SER A 119 21.42 15.30 6.77
N GLU A 120 21.97 15.83 7.88
CA GLU A 120 21.31 16.92 8.64
C GLU A 120 21.06 18.15 7.76
N ASP A 121 22.03 18.48 6.88
CA ASP A 121 21.88 19.57 5.92
C ASP A 121 20.81 19.30 4.85
N ALA A 122 20.72 18.05 4.36
CA ALA A 122 19.69 17.67 3.41
C ALA A 122 18.30 17.74 4.05
N PHE A 123 18.16 17.26 5.27
CA PHE A 123 16.90 17.35 6.02
C PHE A 123 16.48 18.80 6.27
N ARG A 124 17.43 19.63 6.70
CA ARG A 124 17.19 21.07 6.90
C ARG A 124 16.77 21.77 5.60
N LYS A 125 17.45 21.48 4.48
CA LYS A 125 17.06 22.00 3.16
C LYS A 125 15.66 21.61 2.75
N VAL A 126 15.25 20.36 3.01
CA VAL A 126 13.90 19.87 2.73
C VAL A 126 12.85 20.67 3.50
N LEU A 127 13.06 20.91 4.79
CA LEU A 127 12.14 21.72 5.60
C LEU A 127 12.08 23.16 5.09
N LEU A 128 13.22 23.76 4.78
CA LEU A 128 13.30 25.13 4.25
C LEU A 128 12.64 25.27 2.87
N GLN A 129 12.88 24.34 1.95
CA GLN A 129 12.24 24.33 0.63
C GLN A 129 10.73 24.14 0.71
N GLY A 130 10.26 23.44 1.73
CA GLY A 130 8.84 23.29 2.02
C GLY A 130 8.26 24.45 2.84
N TYR A 131 9.05 25.47 3.20
CA TYR A 131 8.65 26.55 4.12
C TYR A 131 8.01 26.03 5.41
N VAL A 132 8.49 24.88 5.91
CA VAL A 132 7.97 24.27 7.14
C VAL A 132 8.88 24.62 8.30
N ASP A 133 8.31 25.27 9.31
CA ASP A 133 8.99 25.51 10.57
C ASP A 133 9.32 24.17 11.27
N ARG A 134 10.56 24.05 11.76
CA ARG A 134 11.02 22.80 12.38
C ARG A 134 10.24 22.44 13.63
N VAL A 135 9.92 23.44 14.47
CA VAL A 135 9.20 23.21 15.72
C VAL A 135 7.79 22.73 15.44
N LEU A 136 7.14 23.36 14.46
CA LEU A 136 5.81 22.96 14.00
C LEU A 136 5.83 21.53 13.43
N TRP A 137 6.87 21.19 12.64
CA TRP A 137 7.02 19.87 12.06
C TRP A 137 7.22 18.80 13.15
N GLU A 138 8.11 19.05 14.13
CA GLU A 138 8.33 18.14 15.26
C GLU A 138 7.07 17.95 16.11
N HIS A 139 6.31 19.01 16.34
CA HIS A 139 5.03 18.95 17.05
C HIS A 139 4.02 18.06 16.27
N ARG A 140 3.90 18.24 14.96
CA ARG A 140 3.05 17.40 14.11
C ARG A 140 3.49 15.95 14.13
N LEU A 141 4.79 15.68 14.05
CA LEU A 141 5.33 14.32 14.16
C LEU A 141 4.96 13.69 15.52
N ARG A 142 5.10 14.41 16.63
CA ARG A 142 4.70 13.91 17.95
C ARG A 142 3.22 13.53 17.97
N ASN A 143 2.37 14.39 17.46
CA ASN A 143 0.93 14.13 17.38
C ASN A 143 0.61 12.93 16.49
N GLN A 144 1.27 12.78 15.36
CA GLN A 144 1.10 11.64 14.47
C GLN A 144 1.53 10.32 15.16
N LEU A 145 2.66 10.34 15.85
CA LEU A 145 3.13 9.19 16.63
C LEU A 145 2.15 8.86 17.77
N LEU A 146 1.60 9.88 18.44
CA LEU A 146 0.59 9.70 19.49
C LEU A 146 -0.67 9.04 18.94
N VAL A 147 -1.20 9.55 17.82
CA VAL A 147 -2.38 8.97 17.16
C VAL A 147 -2.12 7.50 16.79
N GLY A 148 -0.97 7.19 16.20
CA GLY A 148 -0.58 5.81 15.88
C GLY A 148 -0.52 4.92 17.13
N LYS A 149 0.08 5.41 18.22
CA LYS A 149 0.18 4.69 19.51
C LYS A 149 -1.18 4.41 20.11
N VAL A 150 -2.06 5.42 20.15
CA VAL A 150 -3.43 5.28 20.66
C VAL A 150 -4.21 4.25 19.85
N ILE A 151 -4.22 4.37 18.52
CA ILE A 151 -4.92 3.43 17.65
C ILE A 151 -4.40 2.00 17.90
N LYS A 152 -3.08 1.82 17.94
CA LYS A 152 -2.48 0.52 18.19
C LYS A 152 -2.96 -0.08 19.51
N GLN A 153 -2.87 0.66 20.62
CA GLN A 153 -3.29 0.19 21.94
C GLN A 153 -4.79 -0.14 22.02
N VAL A 154 -5.61 0.58 21.28
CA VAL A 154 -7.06 0.36 21.27
C VAL A 154 -7.39 -0.88 20.42
N LEU A 155 -6.73 -1.07 19.29
CA LEU A 155 -6.94 -2.22 18.41
C LEU A 155 -6.35 -3.53 18.96
N GLU A 156 -5.27 -3.46 19.74
CA GLU A 156 -4.67 -4.63 20.42
C GLU A 156 -5.62 -5.32 21.41
N LYS A 157 -6.68 -4.63 21.85
CA LYS A 157 -7.71 -5.20 22.71
C LYS A 157 -8.73 -6.06 21.95
N ILE A 158 -8.69 -6.06 20.63
CA ILE A 158 -9.61 -6.82 19.80
C ILE A 158 -9.08 -8.24 19.64
N ALA A 159 -9.90 -9.21 20.02
CA ALA A 159 -9.53 -10.61 19.90
C ALA A 159 -9.30 -10.98 18.43
N SER A 160 -8.26 -11.77 18.18
CA SER A 160 -8.02 -12.39 16.88
C SER A 160 -9.23 -13.22 16.45
N PRO A 161 -9.44 -13.41 15.14
CA PRO A 161 -10.48 -14.30 14.65
C PRO A 161 -10.31 -15.72 15.21
N SER A 162 -11.40 -16.33 15.64
CA SER A 162 -11.37 -17.72 16.04
C SER A 162 -11.21 -18.64 14.84
N TYR A 163 -10.77 -19.87 15.06
CA TYR A 163 -10.69 -20.88 14.00
C TYR A 163 -12.05 -21.13 13.35
N GLU A 164 -13.12 -21.10 14.13
CA GLU A 164 -14.49 -21.25 13.64
C GLU A 164 -14.89 -20.11 12.70
N GLU A 165 -14.58 -18.85 13.05
CA GLU A 165 -14.82 -17.68 12.18
C GLU A 165 -14.07 -17.82 10.85
N ILE A 166 -12.82 -18.28 10.89
CA ILE A 166 -11.98 -18.52 9.71
C ILE A 166 -12.61 -19.64 8.85
N GLN A 167 -13.04 -20.72 9.47
CA GLN A 167 -13.66 -21.85 8.79
C GLN A 167 -14.99 -21.45 8.12
N VAL A 168 -15.83 -20.70 8.83
CA VAL A 168 -17.11 -20.18 8.29
C VAL A 168 -16.85 -19.23 7.11
N TYR A 169 -15.85 -18.34 7.21
CA TYR A 169 -15.48 -17.47 6.10
C TYR A 169 -15.03 -18.26 4.88
N PHE A 170 -14.14 -19.23 5.07
CA PHE A 170 -13.66 -20.11 4.01
C PHE A 170 -14.80 -20.84 3.29
N GLN A 171 -15.75 -21.43 4.05
CA GLN A 171 -16.86 -22.14 3.46
C GLN A 171 -17.79 -21.23 2.63
N LYS A 172 -18.07 -20.02 3.15
CA LYS A 172 -18.92 -19.05 2.45
C LYS A 172 -18.27 -18.48 1.19
N ASN A 173 -16.94 -18.36 1.18
CA ASN A 173 -16.19 -17.66 0.13
C ASN A 173 -15.26 -18.61 -0.66
N ARG A 174 -15.57 -19.92 -0.73
CA ARG A 174 -14.71 -20.93 -1.39
C ARG A 174 -14.29 -20.55 -2.81
N ASN A 175 -15.15 -19.83 -3.52
CA ASN A 175 -14.88 -19.42 -4.89
C ASN A 175 -13.75 -18.37 -5.00
N GLU A 176 -13.50 -17.57 -3.94
CA GLU A 176 -12.42 -16.59 -3.89
C GLU A 176 -11.04 -17.27 -3.81
N PHE A 177 -10.99 -18.52 -3.34
CA PHE A 177 -9.78 -19.31 -3.19
C PHE A 177 -9.50 -20.26 -4.36
N ARG A 178 -10.15 -20.02 -5.50
CA ARG A 178 -9.83 -20.76 -6.73
C ARG A 178 -8.43 -20.41 -7.21
N SER A 179 -7.64 -21.44 -7.48
CA SER A 179 -6.34 -21.33 -8.13
C SER A 179 -6.48 -21.80 -9.57
N PRO A 180 -6.14 -20.99 -10.56
CA PRO A 180 -6.08 -21.46 -11.94
C PRO A 180 -5.02 -22.55 -12.10
N GLU A 181 -5.12 -23.30 -13.17
CA GLU A 181 -4.03 -24.19 -13.57
C GLU A 181 -2.76 -23.37 -13.77
N ARG A 182 -1.66 -23.85 -13.20
CA ARG A 182 -0.33 -23.25 -13.36
C ARG A 182 0.66 -24.26 -13.88
N LEU A 183 1.60 -23.79 -14.66
CA LEU A 183 2.73 -24.60 -15.12
C LEU A 183 4.05 -23.84 -14.94
N ARG A 184 5.11 -24.60 -14.76
CA ARG A 184 6.50 -24.14 -14.81
C ARG A 184 7.13 -24.77 -16.04
N PHE A 185 7.76 -23.96 -16.86
CA PHE A 185 8.33 -24.41 -18.12
C PHE A 185 9.71 -23.83 -18.35
N ARG A 186 10.39 -24.40 -19.32
CA ARG A 186 11.65 -23.93 -19.87
C ARG A 186 11.43 -23.51 -21.31
N GLN A 187 12.16 -22.48 -21.77
CA GLN A 187 12.09 -22.03 -23.14
C GLN A 187 13.47 -21.86 -23.80
N ILE A 188 13.48 -22.05 -25.09
CA ILE A 188 14.57 -21.57 -25.99
C ILE A 188 13.92 -20.62 -26.98
N VAL A 189 14.48 -19.44 -27.16
CA VAL A 189 14.04 -18.48 -28.19
C VAL A 189 15.14 -18.31 -29.19
N CYS A 190 14.82 -18.51 -30.46
CA CYS A 190 15.73 -18.41 -31.58
C CYS A 190 15.32 -17.27 -32.55
N LYS A 191 16.30 -16.67 -33.24
CA LYS A 191 16.03 -15.64 -34.26
C LYS A 191 15.44 -16.23 -35.52
N SER A 192 15.76 -17.48 -35.87
CA SER A 192 15.32 -18.12 -37.10
C SER A 192 14.66 -19.49 -36.85
N LYS A 193 13.71 -19.83 -37.74
CA LYS A 193 13.05 -21.15 -37.71
C LYS A 193 14.04 -22.28 -37.87
N ARG A 194 15.04 -22.13 -38.77
CA ARG A 194 16.08 -23.12 -39.01
C ARG A 194 16.89 -23.45 -37.77
N GLU A 195 17.23 -22.45 -36.99
CA GLU A 195 17.94 -22.61 -35.71
C GLU A 195 17.07 -23.39 -34.70
N ALA A 196 15.79 -23.00 -34.56
CA ALA A 196 14.84 -23.71 -33.70
C ALA A 196 14.65 -25.18 -34.15
N GLU A 197 14.58 -25.46 -35.44
CA GLU A 197 14.51 -26.83 -35.97
C GLU A 197 15.75 -27.64 -35.60
N ASN A 198 16.94 -27.07 -35.75
CA ASN A 198 18.19 -27.72 -35.39
C ASN A 198 18.20 -28.07 -33.89
N LEU A 199 17.92 -27.10 -33.01
CA LEU A 199 17.90 -27.30 -31.56
C LEU A 199 16.83 -28.32 -31.15
N ARG A 200 15.65 -28.27 -31.76
CA ARG A 200 14.59 -29.26 -31.49
C ARG A 200 15.04 -30.68 -31.84
N ASN A 201 15.76 -30.88 -32.93
CA ASN A 201 16.28 -32.19 -33.33
C ASN A 201 17.34 -32.69 -32.32
N ARG A 202 18.22 -31.80 -31.85
CA ARG A 202 19.23 -32.13 -30.84
C ARG A 202 18.58 -32.54 -29.50
N ILE A 203 17.53 -31.81 -29.04
CA ILE A 203 16.80 -32.17 -27.85
C ILE A 203 16.11 -33.52 -28.03
N ARG A 204 15.53 -33.80 -29.20
CA ARG A 204 14.94 -35.11 -29.50
C ARG A 204 15.96 -36.25 -29.54
N ALA A 205 17.22 -35.94 -29.88
CA ALA A 205 18.33 -36.87 -29.80
C ALA A 205 18.88 -37.07 -28.38
N GLY A 206 18.30 -36.39 -27.37
CA GLY A 206 18.68 -36.58 -25.97
C GLY A 206 19.57 -35.50 -25.37
N GLU A 207 19.87 -34.42 -26.12
CA GLU A 207 20.61 -33.32 -25.52
C GLU A 207 19.76 -32.54 -24.53
N ASP A 208 20.39 -32.08 -23.45
CA ASP A 208 19.71 -31.32 -22.36
C ASP A 208 19.23 -29.95 -22.86
N MET A 209 17.94 -29.71 -22.78
CA MET A 209 17.34 -28.45 -23.24
C MET A 209 17.84 -27.24 -22.43
N GLY A 210 18.14 -27.41 -21.14
CA GLY A 210 18.63 -26.31 -20.30
C GLY A 210 20.02 -25.84 -20.73
N LYS A 211 20.94 -26.78 -21.03
CA LYS A 211 22.26 -26.44 -21.54
C LYS A 211 22.20 -25.80 -22.91
N LEU A 212 21.23 -26.23 -23.74
CA LEU A 212 21.00 -25.63 -25.05
C LEU A 212 20.38 -24.22 -24.92
N ALA A 213 19.50 -24.02 -23.93
CA ALA A 213 18.93 -22.71 -23.65
C ALA A 213 20.00 -21.71 -23.24
N GLU A 214 20.86 -22.09 -22.28
CA GLU A 214 21.97 -21.27 -21.80
C GLU A 214 22.90 -20.84 -22.94
N LYS A 215 23.15 -21.74 -23.89
CA LYS A 215 24.12 -21.51 -24.99
C LYS A 215 23.54 -20.78 -26.19
N TYR A 216 22.27 -21.01 -26.52
CA TYR A 216 21.70 -20.59 -27.81
C TYR A 216 20.44 -19.74 -27.71
N SER A 217 19.79 -19.65 -26.54
CA SER A 217 18.59 -18.84 -26.40
C SER A 217 18.93 -17.35 -26.36
N ILE A 218 18.11 -16.56 -27.03
CA ILE A 218 18.18 -15.09 -26.98
C ILE A 218 17.25 -14.52 -25.89
N ALA A 219 16.53 -15.37 -25.17
CA ALA A 219 15.65 -14.93 -24.10
C ALA A 219 16.45 -14.55 -22.83
N PRO A 220 15.94 -13.63 -22.01
CA PRO A 220 16.59 -13.25 -20.74
C PRO A 220 16.81 -14.44 -19.80
N GLU A 221 15.94 -15.46 -19.85
CA GLU A 221 16.02 -16.66 -19.04
C GLU A 221 17.12 -17.65 -19.49
N ALA A 222 17.86 -17.34 -20.54
CA ALA A 222 18.96 -18.20 -21.03
C ALA A 222 19.95 -18.53 -19.91
N GLU A 223 20.39 -17.54 -19.12
CA GLU A 223 21.32 -17.70 -17.99
C GLU A 223 20.76 -18.61 -16.88
N ALA A 224 19.44 -18.72 -16.78
CA ALA A 224 18.75 -19.62 -15.86
C ALA A 224 18.33 -20.94 -16.56
N HIS A 225 19.12 -21.43 -17.54
CA HIS A 225 18.81 -22.63 -18.33
C HIS A 225 17.45 -22.58 -19.02
N GLY A 226 16.98 -21.40 -19.36
CA GLY A 226 15.69 -21.12 -20.00
C GLY A 226 14.48 -21.28 -19.07
N GLU A 227 14.66 -21.43 -17.77
CA GLU A 227 13.57 -21.65 -16.83
C GLU A 227 12.72 -20.39 -16.62
N VAL A 228 11.42 -20.54 -16.83
CA VAL A 228 10.40 -19.55 -16.51
C VAL A 228 9.62 -20.03 -15.28
N GLY A 229 9.34 -19.12 -14.36
CA GLY A 229 8.65 -19.43 -13.13
C GLY A 229 7.24 -19.99 -13.36
N TRP A 230 6.43 -20.05 -12.30
CA TRP A 230 5.04 -20.49 -12.37
C TRP A 230 4.16 -19.45 -13.07
N VAL A 231 3.51 -19.86 -14.17
CA VAL A 231 2.56 -19.06 -14.94
C VAL A 231 1.18 -19.68 -14.91
N ALA A 232 0.16 -18.84 -14.95
CA ALA A 232 -1.24 -19.26 -15.05
C ALA A 232 -1.77 -18.97 -16.46
N ARG A 233 -2.96 -19.46 -16.78
CA ARG A 233 -3.67 -19.03 -17.98
C ARG A 233 -3.96 -17.54 -17.91
N GLY A 234 -3.70 -16.82 -18.99
CA GLY A 234 -3.84 -15.37 -19.10
C GLY A 234 -2.55 -14.58 -18.81
N ASP A 235 -1.49 -15.24 -18.34
CA ASP A 235 -0.19 -14.58 -18.09
C ASP A 235 0.70 -14.49 -19.34
N LEU A 236 0.37 -15.25 -20.39
CA LEU A 236 1.17 -15.37 -21.61
C LEU A 236 0.37 -14.99 -22.86
N ASP A 237 1.09 -14.67 -23.93
CA ASP A 237 0.46 -14.55 -25.26
C ASP A 237 -0.29 -15.83 -25.63
N LYS A 238 -1.46 -15.67 -26.27
CA LYS A 238 -2.36 -16.78 -26.57
C LYS A 238 -1.69 -17.94 -27.31
N SER A 239 -0.80 -17.66 -28.25
CA SER A 239 -0.08 -18.68 -29.02
C SER A 239 0.87 -19.52 -28.16
N MET A 240 1.52 -18.89 -27.19
CA MET A 240 2.38 -19.55 -26.20
C MET A 240 1.54 -20.34 -25.21
N GLU A 241 0.47 -19.74 -24.72
CA GLU A 241 -0.45 -20.36 -23.75
C GLU A 241 -1.07 -21.64 -24.32
N ASP A 242 -1.66 -21.57 -25.51
CA ASP A 242 -2.29 -22.70 -26.17
C ASP A 242 -1.27 -23.85 -26.38
N ALA A 243 -0.04 -23.55 -26.73
CA ALA A 243 1.00 -24.56 -26.88
C ALA A 243 1.43 -25.19 -25.55
N LEU A 244 1.65 -24.37 -24.53
CA LEU A 244 2.15 -24.80 -23.22
C LEU A 244 1.12 -25.61 -22.44
N PHE A 245 -0.13 -25.14 -22.40
CA PHE A 245 -1.16 -25.82 -21.62
C PHE A 245 -1.66 -27.13 -22.23
N LEU A 246 -1.44 -27.34 -23.53
CA LEU A 246 -1.69 -28.63 -24.20
C LEU A 246 -0.49 -29.58 -24.12
N LEU A 247 0.71 -29.09 -23.83
CA LEU A 247 1.93 -29.89 -23.81
C LEU A 247 2.03 -30.74 -22.57
N GLN A 248 2.28 -32.03 -22.72
CA GLN A 248 2.55 -32.92 -21.60
C GLN A 248 3.89 -32.59 -20.91
N SER A 249 3.97 -32.79 -19.59
CA SER A 249 5.23 -32.60 -18.86
C SER A 249 6.36 -33.48 -19.40
N GLY A 250 7.56 -32.90 -19.53
CA GLY A 250 8.73 -33.57 -20.10
C GLY A 250 8.72 -33.72 -21.62
N LYS A 251 7.73 -33.14 -22.31
CA LYS A 251 7.69 -33.13 -23.78
C LYS A 251 8.10 -31.76 -24.33
N ILE A 252 8.71 -31.77 -25.51
CA ILE A 252 9.06 -30.55 -26.25
C ILE A 252 7.91 -30.13 -27.16
N SER A 253 7.65 -28.84 -27.22
CA SER A 253 6.61 -28.28 -28.09
C SER A 253 6.93 -28.36 -29.60
N PRO A 254 5.94 -28.17 -30.46
CA PRO A 254 6.19 -27.63 -31.78
C PRO A 254 6.92 -26.29 -31.68
N ILE A 255 7.50 -25.83 -32.82
CA ILE A 255 8.08 -24.49 -32.89
C ILE A 255 6.94 -23.47 -32.95
N ILE A 256 6.94 -22.54 -32.00
CA ILE A 256 5.93 -21.48 -31.89
C ILE A 256 6.58 -20.16 -32.34
N LYS A 257 5.95 -19.47 -33.30
CA LYS A 257 6.41 -18.16 -33.75
C LYS A 257 5.68 -17.07 -32.97
N THR A 258 6.41 -16.13 -32.39
CA THR A 258 5.89 -14.92 -31.76
C THR A 258 6.59 -13.67 -32.31
N SER A 259 6.26 -12.49 -31.78
CA SER A 259 6.99 -11.25 -32.07
C SER A 259 8.45 -11.28 -31.59
N PHE A 260 8.77 -12.13 -30.63
CA PHE A 260 10.11 -12.25 -30.03
C PHE A 260 11.01 -13.26 -30.77
N GLY A 261 10.45 -14.09 -31.62
CA GLY A 261 11.20 -15.10 -32.38
C GLY A 261 10.51 -16.45 -32.47
N TYR A 262 11.30 -17.51 -32.55
CA TYR A 262 10.86 -18.90 -32.65
C TYR A 262 11.14 -19.61 -31.33
N HIS A 263 10.09 -20.06 -30.68
CA HIS A 263 10.13 -20.65 -29.35
C HIS A 263 10.05 -22.17 -29.39
N LEU A 264 10.81 -22.79 -28.51
CA LEU A 264 10.67 -24.19 -28.12
C LEU A 264 10.37 -24.20 -26.62
N PHE A 265 9.40 -24.99 -26.19
CA PHE A 265 8.98 -25.12 -24.79
C PHE A 265 9.11 -26.54 -24.29
N GLU A 266 9.40 -26.68 -22.99
CA GLU A 266 9.30 -27.91 -22.21
C GLU A 266 8.58 -27.61 -20.91
N VAL A 267 7.45 -28.28 -20.65
CA VAL A 267 6.75 -28.16 -19.37
C VAL A 267 7.47 -29.01 -18.34
N MET A 268 8.01 -28.37 -17.31
CA MET A 268 8.74 -29.02 -16.22
C MET A 268 7.82 -29.53 -15.12
N SER A 269 6.80 -28.75 -14.77
CA SER A 269 5.86 -29.08 -13.70
C SER A 269 4.50 -28.45 -13.95
N ARG A 270 3.45 -29.08 -13.46
CA ARG A 270 2.07 -28.63 -13.61
C ARG A 270 1.35 -28.70 -12.26
N ARG A 271 0.59 -27.67 -11.94
CA ARG A 271 -0.34 -27.63 -10.82
C ARG A 271 -1.75 -27.51 -11.41
N PRO A 272 -2.64 -28.48 -11.17
CA PRO A 272 -4.00 -28.40 -11.70
C PRO A 272 -4.76 -27.22 -11.11
N ALA A 273 -5.77 -26.75 -11.84
CA ALA A 273 -6.75 -25.83 -11.30
C ALA A 273 -7.49 -26.49 -10.14
N GLY A 274 -7.80 -25.70 -9.12
CA GLY A 274 -8.47 -26.21 -7.94
C GLY A 274 -8.92 -25.12 -7.01
N VAL A 275 -9.47 -25.52 -5.86
CA VAL A 275 -9.71 -24.62 -4.73
C VAL A 275 -8.63 -24.91 -3.70
N LYS A 276 -7.89 -23.88 -3.30
CA LYS A 276 -6.91 -24.00 -2.22
C LYS A 276 -7.60 -24.51 -0.96
N GLY A 277 -6.94 -25.43 -0.27
CA GLY A 277 -7.43 -25.92 1.02
C GLY A 277 -7.35 -24.87 2.11
N LEU A 278 -8.17 -24.99 3.17
CA LEU A 278 -8.13 -24.09 4.31
C LEU A 278 -6.71 -23.91 4.89
N PRO A 279 -5.87 -24.95 5.04
CA PRO A 279 -4.51 -24.79 5.54
C PRO A 279 -3.63 -23.87 4.69
N GLU A 280 -3.88 -23.77 3.38
CA GLU A 280 -3.09 -22.93 2.47
C GLU A 280 -3.46 -21.46 2.56
N VAL A 281 -4.68 -21.13 3.02
CA VAL A 281 -5.24 -19.77 3.02
C VAL A 281 -5.60 -19.27 4.41
N ILE A 282 -5.34 -20.04 5.46
CA ILE A 282 -5.74 -19.71 6.84
C ILE A 282 -5.20 -18.36 7.29
N HIS A 283 -3.93 -18.04 7.03
CA HIS A 283 -3.31 -16.77 7.40
C HIS A 283 -3.84 -15.59 6.56
N GLU A 284 -4.21 -15.85 5.31
CA GLU A 284 -4.84 -14.84 4.45
C GLU A 284 -6.22 -14.45 5.00
N ILE A 285 -7.03 -15.45 5.35
CA ILE A 285 -8.36 -15.25 5.93
C ILE A 285 -8.27 -14.60 7.32
N GLU A 286 -7.36 -15.07 8.16
CA GLU A 286 -7.11 -14.47 9.48
C GLU A 286 -6.78 -12.97 9.35
N SER A 287 -5.84 -12.64 8.46
CA SER A 287 -5.44 -11.25 8.21
C SER A 287 -6.58 -10.40 7.64
N LEU A 288 -7.47 -10.98 6.86
CA LEU A 288 -8.64 -10.30 6.32
C LEU A 288 -9.67 -10.06 7.41
N LEU A 289 -10.00 -11.08 8.19
CA LEU A 289 -10.99 -10.98 9.26
C LEU A 289 -10.56 -10.02 10.37
N ILE A 290 -9.27 -10.02 10.77
CA ILE A 290 -8.78 -9.06 11.77
C ILE A 290 -8.89 -7.62 11.24
N ARG A 291 -8.58 -7.38 9.95
CA ARG A 291 -8.77 -6.05 9.35
C ARG A 291 -10.24 -5.62 9.39
N GLN A 292 -11.17 -6.51 9.06
CA GLN A 292 -12.60 -6.23 9.12
C GLN A 292 -13.06 -5.92 10.54
N LYS A 293 -12.63 -6.72 11.54
CA LYS A 293 -12.93 -6.46 12.96
C LYS A 293 -12.39 -5.10 13.40
N HIS A 294 -11.15 -4.77 13.02
CA HIS A 294 -10.52 -3.47 13.32
C HIS A 294 -11.29 -2.32 12.68
N GLU A 295 -11.69 -2.44 11.42
CA GLU A 295 -12.44 -1.38 10.72
C GLU A 295 -13.81 -1.11 11.36
N VAL A 296 -14.56 -2.18 11.64
CA VAL A 296 -15.87 -2.08 12.30
C VAL A 296 -15.73 -1.45 13.68
N PHE A 297 -14.75 -1.92 14.45
CA PHE A 297 -14.48 -1.37 15.78
C PHE A 297 -14.07 0.10 15.71
N TYR A 298 -13.13 0.44 14.84
CA TYR A 298 -12.61 1.80 14.68
C TYR A 298 -13.70 2.81 14.35
N LYS A 299 -14.59 2.46 13.41
CA LYS A 299 -15.75 3.30 13.07
C LYS A 299 -16.68 3.51 14.27
N LYS A 300 -17.00 2.46 15.02
CA LYS A 300 -17.83 2.54 16.23
C LYS A 300 -17.15 3.35 17.32
N TRP A 301 -15.86 3.14 17.51
CA TRP A 301 -15.08 3.85 18.51
C TRP A 301 -14.98 5.35 18.21
N LEU A 302 -14.68 5.76 16.98
CA LEU A 302 -14.69 7.17 16.60
C LEU A 302 -16.07 7.83 16.82
N LYS A 303 -17.14 7.12 16.46
CA LYS A 303 -18.50 7.61 16.72
C LYS A 303 -18.75 7.83 18.22
N LYS A 304 -18.28 6.90 19.07
CA LYS A 304 -18.34 7.03 20.52
C LYS A 304 -17.52 8.23 21.00
N LEU A 305 -16.27 8.38 20.57
CA LEU A 305 -15.43 9.52 20.92
C LEU A 305 -16.09 10.86 20.57
N ARG A 306 -16.73 10.94 19.40
CA ARG A 306 -17.45 12.16 18.97
C ARG A 306 -18.56 12.55 19.97
N SER A 307 -19.25 11.57 20.53
CA SER A 307 -20.24 11.80 21.57
C SER A 307 -19.60 12.18 22.92
N ASP A 308 -18.57 11.42 23.32
CA ASP A 308 -17.91 11.61 24.64
C ASP A 308 -17.25 12.99 24.73
N PHE A 309 -16.59 13.45 23.69
CA PHE A 309 -15.91 14.76 23.60
C PHE A 309 -16.80 15.91 23.14
N LYS A 310 -18.10 15.68 22.96
CA LYS A 310 -19.13 16.70 22.64
C LYS A 310 -18.68 17.62 21.49
N VAL A 311 -18.31 17.02 20.35
CA VAL A 311 -17.86 17.78 19.18
C VAL A 311 -18.92 18.80 18.76
N LYS A 312 -18.51 20.07 18.66
CA LYS A 312 -19.34 21.16 18.15
C LYS A 312 -18.74 21.69 16.87
N VAL A 313 -19.58 21.88 15.86
CA VAL A 313 -19.17 22.43 14.55
C VAL A 313 -20.10 23.59 14.21
N ASN A 314 -19.52 24.77 14.00
CA ASN A 314 -20.26 25.93 13.50
C ASN A 314 -20.40 25.80 11.98
N GLN A 315 -21.57 25.36 11.53
CA GLN A 315 -21.85 25.10 10.12
C GLN A 315 -21.83 26.38 9.27
N ASP A 316 -22.27 27.51 9.80
CA ASP A 316 -22.32 28.78 9.08
C ASP A 316 -20.91 29.29 8.77
N MET A 317 -20.02 29.24 9.75
CA MET A 317 -18.61 29.57 9.55
C MET A 317 -17.93 28.57 8.60
N LEU A 318 -18.24 27.28 8.74
CA LEU A 318 -17.69 26.23 7.90
C LEU A 318 -18.10 26.38 6.43
N ASN A 319 -19.36 26.78 6.17
CA ASN A 319 -19.87 26.99 4.81
C ASN A 319 -19.18 28.18 4.12
N LYS A 320 -18.79 29.20 4.88
CA LYS A 320 -18.08 30.38 4.37
C LYS A 320 -16.59 30.12 4.09
N LEU A 321 -16.04 29.00 4.58
CA LEU A 321 -14.62 28.65 4.39
C LEU A 321 -14.44 28.09 2.99
N GLU A 322 -13.79 28.83 2.10
CA GLU A 322 -13.42 28.40 0.77
C GLU A 322 -12.11 27.59 0.81
N LEU A 323 -12.04 26.51 0.03
CA LEU A 323 -10.80 25.81 -0.26
C LEU A 323 -10.14 26.52 -1.45
N SER A 324 -9.05 27.18 -1.21
CA SER A 324 -8.21 27.81 -2.26
C SER A 324 -7.42 26.75 -3.04
#